data_e3d6861385f2614d599d565ee3d7cf90
#
_entry.id   e3d6861385f2614d599d565ee3d7cf90
#
_cell.length_a   1.000
_cell.length_b   1.000
_cell.length_c   1.000
_cell.angle_alpha   90.00
_cell.angle_beta   90.00
_cell.angle_gamma   90.00
#
_symmetry.space_group_name_H-M   'P 1'
#
loop_
_entity.id
_entity.type
_entity.pdbx_description
1 polymer ?
#
loop_
_entity_poly.entity_id
_entity_poly.type
_entity_poly.pdbx_seq_one_letter_code
_entity_poly.pdbx_strand_id
1 'polypeptide(L)'
;MGAHCQQDFAIGRFKTASEAYNKLVEDAERRYGDDGYNGTISTSDGIKMITNHPRYGTKKFWKFVDDTMDGTKFSRWNCIEFKGATLKRAKEESGYKGKKNIKAFFFWGLAAS
;
A
#
# COMPACT_ATOMS: atom_id res chain seq x y z
N MET A 1 -8.39 0.91 22.55
CA MET A 1 -8.18 0.43 21.19
C MET A 1 -8.26 1.62 20.24
N GLY A 2 -7.29 1.75 19.41
CA GLY A 2 -7.22 2.89 18.51
C GLY A 2 -7.04 2.49 17.07
N ALA A 3 -6.79 3.50 16.27
CA ALA A 3 -6.40 3.33 14.89
C ALA A 3 -5.40 4.42 14.57
N HIS A 4 -4.47 4.13 13.67
CA HIS A 4 -3.55 5.16 13.20
C HIS A 4 -3.37 5.03 11.69
N CYS A 5 -3.03 6.15 11.08
CA CYS A 5 -2.78 6.22 9.65
C CYS A 5 -1.53 5.42 9.31
N GLN A 6 -1.64 4.55 8.32
CA GLN A 6 -0.54 3.71 7.90
C GLN A 6 -0.41 3.74 6.38
N GLN A 7 0.82 3.72 5.90
CA GLN A 7 1.15 3.70 4.49
C GLN A 7 2.19 2.62 4.26
N ASP A 8 2.01 1.85 3.20
CA ASP A 8 2.94 0.80 2.82
C ASP A 8 3.20 0.84 1.32
N PHE A 9 4.42 0.47 0.95
CA PHE A 9 4.87 0.43 -0.43
C PHE A 9 5.41 -0.95 -0.74
N ALA A 10 5.05 -1.49 -1.90
CA ALA A 10 5.58 -2.77 -2.36
C ALA A 10 6.06 -2.64 -3.80
N ILE A 11 7.24 -3.18 -4.07
CA ILE A 11 7.79 -3.24 -5.42
C ILE A 11 8.45 -4.61 -5.62
N GLY A 12 8.23 -5.21 -6.77
CA GLY A 12 8.77 -6.52 -7.08
C GLY A 12 8.08 -7.16 -8.26
N ARG A 13 8.30 -8.46 -8.43
CA ARG A 13 7.71 -9.23 -9.52
C ARG A 13 6.34 -9.76 -9.14
N PHE A 14 5.43 -8.84 -8.87
CA PHE A 14 4.03 -9.18 -8.55
C PHE A 14 3.21 -9.21 -9.82
N LYS A 15 2.31 -10.18 -9.92
CA LYS A 15 1.35 -10.24 -11.03
C LYS A 15 0.17 -9.31 -10.79
N THR A 16 -0.26 -9.17 -9.55
CA THR A 16 -1.42 -8.36 -9.17
C THR A 16 -1.16 -7.59 -7.88
N ALA A 17 -2.02 -6.61 -7.62
CA ALA A 17 -2.01 -5.88 -6.35
C ALA A 17 -2.30 -6.80 -5.17
N SER A 18 -3.17 -7.78 -5.33
CA SER A 18 -3.47 -8.75 -4.28
C SER A 18 -2.25 -9.55 -3.87
N GLU A 19 -1.41 -9.92 -4.81
CA GLU A 19 -0.16 -10.64 -4.54
C GLU A 19 0.79 -9.79 -3.71
N ALA A 20 0.94 -8.51 -4.07
CA ALA A 20 1.75 -7.55 -3.31
C ALA A 20 1.18 -7.33 -1.90
N TYR A 21 -0.14 -7.20 -1.79
CA TYR A 21 -0.84 -7.05 -0.52
C TYR A 21 -0.60 -8.25 0.39
N ASN A 22 -0.76 -9.47 -0.14
CA ASN A 22 -0.54 -10.69 0.63
C ASN A 22 0.89 -10.78 1.15
N LYS A 23 1.86 -10.35 0.37
CA LYS A 23 3.26 -10.31 0.80
C LYS A 23 3.47 -9.36 1.96
N LEU A 24 2.87 -8.17 1.90
CA LEU A 24 2.95 -7.19 2.98
C LEU A 24 2.29 -7.69 4.26
N VAL A 25 1.12 -8.32 4.14
CA VAL A 25 0.40 -8.91 5.28
C VAL A 25 1.23 -10.02 5.92
N GLU A 26 1.78 -10.91 5.11
CA GLU A 26 2.64 -11.99 5.58
C GLU A 26 3.86 -11.49 6.33
N ASP A 27 4.53 -10.48 5.76
CA ASP A 27 5.71 -9.88 6.38
C ASP A 27 5.36 -9.20 7.71
N ALA A 28 4.21 -8.51 7.77
CA ALA A 28 3.75 -7.86 8.99
C ALA A 28 3.40 -8.87 10.07
N GLU A 29 2.71 -9.94 9.72
CA GLU A 29 2.36 -11.01 10.66
C GLU A 29 3.60 -11.71 11.20
N ARG A 30 4.60 -11.91 10.35
CA ARG A 30 5.87 -12.52 10.75
C ARG A 30 6.63 -11.66 11.76
N ARG A 31 6.56 -10.32 11.61
CA ARG A 31 7.28 -9.38 12.48
C ARG A 31 6.53 -9.05 13.76
N TYR A 32 5.21 -8.93 13.69
CA TYR A 32 4.38 -8.39 14.76
C TYR A 32 3.32 -9.35 15.27
N GLY A 33 3.25 -10.56 14.72
CA GLY A 33 2.25 -11.56 15.07
C GLY A 33 0.94 -11.37 14.30
N ASP A 34 -0.02 -12.24 14.57
CA ASP A 34 -1.31 -12.25 13.88
C ASP A 34 -2.44 -11.59 14.70
N ASP A 35 -2.09 -10.81 15.70
CA ASP A 35 -3.04 -10.05 16.51
C ASP A 35 -3.76 -9.02 15.63
N GLY A 36 -5.09 -8.96 15.72
CA GLY A 36 -5.91 -8.02 14.98
C GLY A 36 -5.69 -6.54 15.35
N TYR A 37 -4.82 -6.25 16.30
CA TYR A 37 -4.52 -4.90 16.77
C TYR A 37 -3.03 -4.58 16.73
N ASN A 38 -2.29 -5.21 15.83
CA ASN A 38 -0.83 -5.03 15.78
C ASN A 38 -0.39 -3.73 15.11
N GLY A 39 -1.32 -2.89 14.64
CA GLY A 39 -1.01 -1.58 14.08
C GLY A 39 -0.43 -1.61 12.69
N THR A 40 -0.59 -2.69 11.94
CA THR A 40 -0.03 -2.87 10.60
C THR A 40 -1.11 -3.19 9.57
N ILE A 41 -0.69 -3.31 8.30
CA ILE A 41 -1.57 -3.68 7.19
C ILE A 41 -2.26 -5.04 7.43
N SER A 42 -1.69 -5.91 8.26
CA SER A 42 -2.31 -7.20 8.56
C SER A 42 -3.64 -7.09 9.28
N THR A 43 -3.97 -5.90 9.84
CA THR A 43 -5.26 -5.65 10.46
C THR A 43 -6.35 -5.26 9.44
N SER A 44 -6.00 -5.07 8.19
CA SER A 44 -6.94 -4.70 7.12
C SER A 44 -7.68 -5.92 6.60
N ASP A 45 -8.76 -5.68 5.86
CA ASP A 45 -9.61 -6.71 5.27
C ASP A 45 -9.53 -6.67 3.73
N GLY A 46 -8.32 -6.65 3.19
CA GLY A 46 -8.08 -6.63 1.76
C GLY A 46 -7.78 -5.24 1.23
N ILE A 47 -7.94 -5.09 -0.08
CA ILE A 47 -7.61 -3.83 -0.77
C ILE A 47 -8.73 -3.40 -1.70
N LYS A 48 -8.74 -2.09 -1.97
CA LYS A 48 -9.62 -1.46 -2.95
C LYS A 48 -8.73 -0.69 -3.93
N MET A 49 -8.75 -1.08 -5.20
CA MET A 49 -7.96 -0.39 -6.23
C MET A 49 -8.55 0.97 -6.54
N ILE A 50 -7.72 2.00 -6.50
CA ILE A 50 -8.10 3.36 -6.85
C ILE A 50 -7.45 3.68 -8.21
N THR A 51 -8.27 3.97 -9.20
CA THR A 51 -7.78 4.25 -10.55
C THR A 51 -7.79 5.74 -10.90
N ASN A 52 -8.65 6.51 -10.24
CA ASN A 52 -8.76 7.95 -10.46
C ASN A 52 -8.25 8.70 -9.23
N HIS A 53 -7.01 9.15 -9.29
CA HIS A 53 -6.34 9.79 -8.16
C HIS A 53 -5.35 10.85 -8.65
N PRO A 54 -4.99 11.84 -7.80
CA PRO A 54 -3.93 12.78 -8.12
C PRO A 54 -2.59 12.06 -8.33
N ARG A 55 -1.67 12.71 -9.00
CA ARG A 55 -0.34 12.17 -9.26
C ARG A 55 0.39 11.89 -7.94
N TYR A 56 0.93 10.69 -7.82
CA TYR A 56 1.68 10.27 -6.63
C TYR A 56 2.81 11.27 -6.29
N GLY A 57 2.91 11.58 -5.01
CA GLY A 57 3.97 12.45 -4.51
C GLY A 57 3.66 13.94 -4.53
N THR A 58 2.52 14.34 -5.08
CA THR A 58 2.11 15.75 -5.08
C THR A 58 1.33 16.09 -3.80
N LYS A 59 1.22 17.39 -3.51
CA LYS A 59 0.41 17.85 -2.37
C LYS A 59 -1.04 17.39 -2.50
N LYS A 60 -1.58 17.41 -3.72
CA LYS A 60 -2.94 16.94 -4.00
C LYS A 60 -3.09 15.46 -3.68
N PHE A 61 -2.07 14.66 -3.99
CA PHE A 61 -2.08 13.23 -3.69
C PHE A 61 -2.13 12.98 -2.19
N TRP A 62 -1.28 13.65 -1.42
CA TRP A 62 -1.24 13.45 0.03
C TRP A 62 -2.52 13.91 0.71
N LYS A 63 -3.14 14.98 0.20
CA LYS A 63 -4.47 15.38 0.67
C LYS A 63 -5.52 14.32 0.34
N PHE A 64 -5.45 13.75 -0.85
CA PHE A 64 -6.35 12.67 -1.26
C PHE A 64 -6.21 11.45 -0.34
N VAL A 65 -4.99 11.10 0.03
CA VAL A 65 -4.71 10.01 0.98
C VAL A 65 -5.40 10.30 2.33
N ASP A 66 -5.20 11.50 2.85
CA ASP A 66 -5.81 11.89 4.13
C ASP A 66 -7.36 11.87 4.05
N ASP A 67 -7.91 12.39 2.95
CA ASP A 67 -9.36 12.48 2.76
C ASP A 67 -10.02 11.10 2.60
N THR A 68 -9.26 10.09 2.17
CA THR A 68 -9.79 8.74 1.95
C THR A 68 -9.38 7.74 3.04
N MET A 69 -8.78 8.22 4.12
CA MET A 69 -8.33 7.37 5.22
C MET A 69 -9.50 6.84 6.06
N ASP A 70 -10.54 7.64 6.25
CA ASP A 70 -11.69 7.30 7.08
C ASP A 70 -12.44 6.08 6.55
N GLY A 71 -12.89 5.23 7.48
CA GLY A 71 -13.68 4.05 7.13
C GLY A 71 -12.85 2.84 6.74
N THR A 72 -11.51 2.93 6.75
CA THR A 72 -10.64 1.82 6.36
C THR A 72 -10.23 0.90 7.51
N LYS A 73 -10.53 1.27 8.76
CA LYS A 73 -10.21 0.41 9.93
C LYS A 73 -11.02 -0.89 9.84
N PHE A 74 -10.34 -2.03 9.93
CA PHE A 74 -10.94 -3.36 9.76
C PHE A 74 -11.67 -3.55 8.43
N SER A 75 -11.36 -2.71 7.43
CA SER A 75 -11.97 -2.75 6.11
C SER A 75 -10.87 -2.84 5.06
N ARG A 76 -11.26 -2.71 3.80
CA ARG A 76 -10.28 -2.71 2.71
C ARG A 76 -9.50 -1.41 2.69
N TRP A 77 -8.19 -1.54 2.55
CA TRP A 77 -7.31 -0.40 2.38
C TRP A 77 -7.31 0.06 0.92
N ASN A 78 -6.98 1.32 0.72
CA ASN A 78 -6.84 1.89 -0.61
C ASN A 78 -5.48 1.50 -1.20
N CYS A 79 -5.46 1.28 -2.51
CA CYS A 79 -4.25 0.88 -3.23
C CYS A 79 -4.21 1.55 -4.59
N ILE A 80 -3.03 2.04 -4.98
CA ILE A 80 -2.78 2.47 -6.36
C ILE A 80 -1.63 1.66 -6.95
N GLU A 81 -1.67 1.48 -8.26
CA GLU A 81 -0.56 0.88 -9.00
C GLU A 81 0.24 1.99 -9.67
N PHE A 82 1.56 1.96 -9.51
CA PHE A 82 2.45 2.91 -10.18
C PHE A 82 2.56 2.55 -11.65
N LYS A 83 2.51 3.56 -12.52
CA LYS A 83 2.62 3.38 -13.96
C LYS A 83 3.49 4.48 -14.57
N GLY A 84 3.99 4.25 -15.77
CA GLY A 84 4.75 5.24 -16.53
C GLY A 84 5.97 5.77 -15.79
N ALA A 85 6.14 7.08 -15.77
CA ALA A 85 7.29 7.72 -15.14
C ALA A 85 7.38 7.46 -13.65
N THR A 86 6.25 7.37 -12.97
CA THR A 86 6.20 7.08 -11.53
C THR A 86 6.77 5.68 -11.24
N LEU A 87 6.40 4.69 -12.05
CA LEU A 87 6.94 3.34 -11.92
C LEU A 87 8.45 3.32 -12.23
N LYS A 88 8.86 4.00 -13.29
CA LYS A 88 10.27 4.07 -13.69
C LYS A 88 11.12 4.63 -12.55
N ARG A 89 10.67 5.71 -11.93
CA ARG A 89 11.38 6.33 -10.80
C ARG A 89 11.43 5.39 -9.59
N ALA A 90 10.32 4.72 -9.28
CA ALA A 90 10.27 3.77 -8.17
C ALA A 90 11.26 2.61 -8.40
N LYS A 91 11.35 2.11 -9.63
CA LYS A 91 12.30 1.06 -9.99
C LYS A 91 13.74 1.51 -9.79
N GLU A 92 14.07 2.74 -10.21
CA GLU A 92 15.42 3.30 -10.06
C GLU A 92 15.79 3.43 -8.59
N GLU A 93 14.87 3.95 -7.77
CA GLU A 93 15.11 4.18 -6.34
C GLU A 93 15.19 2.86 -5.54
N SER A 94 14.56 1.81 -6.03
CA SER A 94 14.48 0.52 -5.32
C SER A 94 15.43 -0.56 -5.87
N GLY A 95 16.31 -0.20 -6.80
CA GLY A 95 17.29 -1.13 -7.33
C GLY A 95 16.79 -2.05 -8.43
N TYR A 96 15.64 -1.74 -9.02
CA TYR A 96 15.05 -2.53 -10.11
C TYR A 96 15.22 -1.90 -11.48
N LYS A 97 16.07 -0.89 -11.62
CA LYS A 97 16.30 -0.22 -12.90
C LYS A 97 16.65 -1.23 -14.00
N GLY A 98 15.93 -1.17 -15.12
CA GLY A 98 16.15 -2.06 -16.25
C GLY A 98 15.58 -3.46 -16.08
N LYS A 99 15.04 -3.80 -14.94
CA LYS A 99 14.41 -5.11 -14.70
C LYS A 99 13.01 -5.16 -15.32
N LYS A 100 12.64 -6.32 -15.85
CA LYS A 100 11.33 -6.55 -16.47
C LYS A 100 10.36 -7.16 -15.46
N ASN A 101 9.07 -7.00 -15.74
CA ASN A 101 7.99 -7.59 -14.96
C ASN A 101 7.95 -7.10 -13.51
N ILE A 102 8.34 -5.85 -13.31
CA ILE A 102 8.31 -5.21 -11.98
C ILE A 102 7.05 -4.35 -11.90
N LYS A 103 6.30 -4.52 -10.80
CA LYS A 103 5.16 -3.67 -10.47
C LYS A 103 5.40 -3.05 -9.10
N ALA A 104 4.83 -1.87 -8.91
CA ALA A 104 4.92 -1.16 -7.65
C ALA A 104 3.53 -0.68 -7.25
N PHE A 105 3.24 -0.76 -5.95
CA PHE A 105 1.95 -0.41 -5.40
C PHE A 105 2.14 0.41 -4.13
N PHE A 106 1.22 1.34 -3.90
CA PHE A 106 1.17 2.11 -2.67
C PHE A 106 -0.17 1.86 -2.00
N PHE A 107 -0.12 1.53 -0.71
CA PHE A 107 -1.30 1.18 0.09
C PHE A 107 -1.44 2.17 1.23
N TRP A 108 -2.67 2.54 1.56
CA TRP A 108 -2.91 3.39 2.73
C TRP A 108 -4.26 3.06 3.36
N GLY A 109 -4.31 3.22 4.67
CA GLY A 109 -5.53 2.98 5.44
C GLY A 109 -5.30 3.17 6.92
N LEU A 110 -6.33 2.89 7.71
CA LEU A 110 -6.25 2.91 9.16
C LEU A 110 -5.92 1.51 9.66
N ALA A 111 -4.82 1.39 10.37
CA ALA A 111 -4.46 0.15 11.04
C ALA A 111 -5.03 0.14 12.46
N ALA A 112 -5.55 -1.00 12.88
CA ALA A 112 -6.02 -1.17 14.24
C ALA A 112 -4.84 -1.32 15.19
N SER A 113 -4.90 -0.61 16.30
CA SER A 113 -3.81 -0.64 17.29
C SER A 113 -4.33 -0.65 18.73
#